data_c3351cd8760220aa00fa13e6775db68a
#
_entry.id   c3351cd8760220aa00fa13e6775db68a
#
_cell.length_a   1.000
_cell.length_b   1.000
_cell.length_c   1.000
_cell.angle_alpha   90.00
_cell.angle_beta   90.00
_cell.angle_gamma   90.00
#
_symmetry.space_group_name_H-M   'P 1'
#
loop_
_entity.id
_entity.type
_entity.pdbx_description
1 polymer ?
#
loop_
_entity_poly.entity_id
_entity_poly.type
_entity_poly.pdbx_seq_one_letter_code
_entity_poly.pdbx_strand_id
1 'polypeptide(L)'
;MQLSPHFSLAELTLSQTASRMGLDNAPPRAIFDALKDTAAKMEAIRTLLGVPIVVTSGYRSPQVNRAVGGAHDSAHCKGFAIDFIAPAFGTPFQVAKAIKDADPLIEFDQLIYECGQWCHISFDPLNRRQIMTFQDGEYTNGLRP
;
A
#
# COMPACT_ATOMS: atom_id res chain seq x y z
N MET A 1 14.58 -5.79 -10.72
CA MET A 1 15.11 -4.42 -10.52
C MET A 1 14.74 -3.91 -9.14
N GLN A 2 15.71 -3.43 -8.41
CA GLN A 2 15.44 -2.79 -7.12
C GLN A 2 15.01 -1.35 -7.33
N LEU A 3 13.94 -0.94 -6.65
CA LEU A 3 13.46 0.45 -6.64
C LEU A 3 14.03 1.20 -5.44
N SER A 4 14.27 0.50 -4.34
CA SER A 4 14.89 1.01 -3.13
C SER A 4 15.61 -0.16 -2.43
N PRO A 5 16.37 0.08 -1.34
CA PRO A 5 17.13 -1.00 -0.70
C PRO A 5 16.34 -2.27 -0.35
N HIS A 6 15.05 -2.13 -0.01
CA HIS A 6 14.24 -3.26 0.45
C HIS A 6 13.01 -3.55 -0.41
N PHE A 7 12.78 -2.79 -1.49
CA PHE A 7 11.60 -2.98 -2.33
C PHE A 7 11.97 -3.07 -3.80
N SER A 8 11.58 -4.18 -4.43
CA SER A 8 11.82 -4.42 -5.85
C SER A 8 10.60 -4.06 -6.68
N LEU A 9 10.82 -3.82 -7.97
CA LEU A 9 9.73 -3.64 -8.93
C LEU A 9 8.82 -4.87 -8.95
N ALA A 10 9.40 -6.07 -8.88
CA ALA A 10 8.63 -7.31 -8.88
C ALA A 10 7.65 -7.37 -7.70
N GLU A 11 8.10 -6.99 -6.50
CA GLU A 11 7.22 -6.94 -5.33
C GLU A 11 6.09 -5.93 -5.49
N LEU A 12 6.38 -4.76 -6.04
CA LEU A 12 5.41 -3.68 -6.15
C LEU A 12 4.47 -3.82 -7.35
N THR A 13 4.68 -4.82 -8.20
CA THR A 13 3.81 -5.10 -9.36
C THR A 13 3.27 -6.53 -9.36
N LEU A 14 3.56 -7.30 -8.31
CA LEU A 14 3.07 -8.66 -8.20
C LEU A 14 1.55 -8.67 -8.06
N SER A 15 0.89 -9.51 -8.85
CA SER A 15 -0.55 -9.69 -8.78
C SER A 15 -0.91 -11.13 -9.10
N GLN A 16 -1.45 -11.82 -8.13
CA GLN A 16 -1.96 -13.19 -8.33
C GLN A 16 -3.11 -13.20 -9.33
N THR A 17 -3.97 -12.17 -9.28
CA THR A 17 -5.09 -12.03 -10.21
C THR A 17 -4.59 -11.87 -11.64
N ALA A 18 -3.58 -11.01 -11.87
CA ALA A 18 -3.00 -10.83 -13.20
C ALA A 18 -2.44 -12.15 -13.73
N SER A 19 -1.68 -12.89 -12.91
CA SER A 19 -1.11 -14.17 -13.30
C SER A 19 -2.19 -15.20 -13.61
N ARG A 20 -3.20 -15.31 -12.76
CA ARG A 20 -4.28 -16.28 -12.92
C ARG A 20 -5.14 -16.01 -14.14
N MET A 21 -5.40 -14.74 -14.44
CA MET A 21 -6.28 -14.32 -15.53
C MET A 21 -5.53 -13.98 -16.82
N GLY A 22 -4.19 -14.07 -16.83
CA GLY A 22 -3.40 -13.73 -18.00
C GLY A 22 -3.44 -12.24 -18.34
N LEU A 23 -3.58 -11.37 -17.35
CA LEU A 23 -3.63 -9.93 -17.54
C LEU A 23 -2.24 -9.30 -17.41
N ASP A 24 -1.99 -8.25 -18.19
CA ASP A 24 -0.75 -7.48 -18.08
C ASP A 24 -0.84 -6.54 -16.89
N ASN A 25 0.19 -6.57 -16.03
CA ASN A 25 0.31 -5.66 -14.90
C ASN A 25 1.63 -4.87 -14.94
N ALA A 26 2.25 -4.74 -16.11
CA ALA A 26 3.45 -3.92 -16.28
C ALA A 26 3.08 -2.43 -16.19
N PRO A 27 3.78 -1.64 -15.36
CA PRO A 27 3.46 -0.22 -15.24
C PRO A 27 4.01 0.58 -16.42
N PRO A 28 3.25 1.55 -16.94
CA PRO A 28 3.79 2.51 -17.90
C PRO A 28 4.84 3.41 -17.23
N ARG A 29 5.62 4.13 -18.03
CA ARG A 29 6.77 4.92 -17.57
C ARG A 29 6.42 5.90 -16.44
N ALA A 30 5.32 6.61 -16.57
CA ALA A 30 4.90 7.59 -15.56
C ALA A 30 4.59 6.91 -14.21
N ILE A 31 3.99 5.73 -14.25
CA ILE A 31 3.69 4.96 -13.03
C ILE A 31 4.96 4.37 -12.43
N PHE A 32 5.91 3.96 -13.26
CA PHE A 32 7.20 3.47 -12.79
C PHE A 32 7.90 4.52 -11.92
N ASP A 33 7.89 5.79 -12.33
CA ASP A 33 8.49 6.86 -11.54
C ASP A 33 7.74 7.07 -10.21
N ALA A 34 6.42 6.98 -10.24
CA ALA A 34 5.62 7.04 -9.01
C ALA A 34 5.94 5.87 -8.07
N LEU A 35 6.13 4.67 -8.60
CA LEU A 35 6.50 3.50 -7.80
C LEU A 35 7.87 3.65 -7.15
N LYS A 36 8.82 4.29 -7.82
CA LYS A 36 10.12 4.58 -7.20
C LYS A 36 9.97 5.50 -5.99
N ASP A 37 9.16 6.54 -6.10
CA ASP A 37 8.89 7.44 -4.98
C ASP A 37 8.16 6.72 -3.85
N THR A 38 7.19 5.89 -4.20
CA THR A 38 6.44 5.09 -3.20
C THR A 38 7.37 4.13 -2.47
N ALA A 39 8.27 3.46 -3.18
CA ALA A 39 9.26 2.57 -2.56
C ALA A 39 10.15 3.34 -1.59
N ALA A 40 10.61 4.54 -1.96
CA ALA A 40 11.42 5.37 -1.07
C ALA A 40 10.67 5.75 0.21
N LYS A 41 9.39 6.06 0.09
CA LYS A 41 8.56 6.39 1.26
C LYS A 41 8.29 5.17 2.13
N MET A 42 8.14 4.00 1.53
CA MET A 42 8.01 2.74 2.28
C MET A 42 9.27 2.40 3.07
N GLU A 43 10.45 2.85 2.65
CA GLU A 43 11.68 2.65 3.42
C GLU A 43 11.61 3.31 4.79
N ALA A 44 10.98 4.49 4.89
CA ALA A 44 10.79 5.15 6.17
C ALA A 44 9.91 4.31 7.11
N ILE A 45 8.88 3.68 6.57
CA ILE A 45 8.01 2.78 7.35
C ILE A 45 8.78 1.55 7.79
N ARG A 46 9.58 0.97 6.89
CA ARG A 46 10.41 -0.18 7.24
C ARG A 46 11.40 0.16 8.37
N THR A 47 11.99 1.34 8.32
CA THR A 47 12.89 1.81 9.38
C THR A 47 12.12 1.99 10.70
N LEU A 48 10.94 2.59 10.64
CA LEU A 48 10.08 2.79 11.82
C LEU A 48 9.74 1.45 12.49
N LEU A 49 9.34 0.46 11.70
CA LEU A 49 8.94 -0.84 12.23
C LEU A 49 10.14 -1.72 12.62
N GLY A 50 11.29 -1.50 11.98
CA GLY A 50 12.52 -2.26 12.26
C GLY A 50 12.48 -3.73 11.82
N VAL A 51 11.50 -4.12 10.99
CA VAL A 51 11.30 -5.50 10.54
C VAL A 51 10.92 -5.50 9.06
N PRO A 52 11.06 -6.65 8.38
CA PRO A 52 10.64 -6.76 6.99
C PRO A 52 9.15 -6.46 6.79
N ILE A 53 8.85 -5.81 5.68
CA ILE A 53 7.49 -5.56 5.22
C ILE A 53 7.19 -6.53 4.08
N VAL A 54 6.04 -7.19 4.16
CA VAL A 54 5.54 -8.08 3.12
C VAL A 54 4.47 -7.32 2.33
N VAL A 55 4.77 -6.99 1.08
CA VAL A 55 3.82 -6.33 0.20
C VAL A 55 2.82 -7.38 -0.30
N THR A 56 1.54 -7.12 -0.10
CA THR A 56 0.47 -8.00 -0.57
C THR A 56 -0.19 -7.47 -1.84
N SER A 57 -0.16 -6.16 -2.08
CA SER A 57 -0.62 -5.55 -3.33
C SER A 57 0.05 -4.19 -3.50
N GLY A 58 0.61 -3.96 -4.67
CA GLY A 58 1.16 -2.66 -5.05
C GLY A 58 0.41 -2.09 -6.23
N TYR A 59 1.13 -1.80 -7.34
CA TYR A 59 0.51 -1.30 -8.55
C TYR A 59 -0.49 -2.30 -9.12
N ARG A 60 -1.61 -1.78 -9.56
CA ARG A 60 -2.61 -2.52 -10.34
C ARG A 60 -2.89 -1.77 -11.64
N SER A 61 -2.74 -2.47 -12.78
CA SER A 61 -3.22 -1.91 -14.04
C SER A 61 -4.74 -1.70 -13.97
N PRO A 62 -5.30 -0.83 -14.82
CA PRO A 62 -6.76 -0.64 -14.83
C PRO A 62 -7.53 -1.96 -15.02
N GLN A 63 -7.03 -2.88 -15.86
CA GLN A 63 -7.66 -4.18 -16.06
C GLN A 63 -7.65 -5.02 -14.79
N VAL A 64 -6.51 -5.10 -14.12
CA VAL A 64 -6.38 -5.85 -12.86
C VAL A 64 -7.27 -5.22 -11.79
N ASN A 65 -7.28 -3.88 -11.72
CA ASN A 65 -8.11 -3.17 -10.75
C ASN A 65 -9.60 -3.48 -10.93
N ARG A 66 -10.08 -3.53 -12.17
CA ARG A 66 -11.47 -3.94 -12.46
C ARG A 66 -11.73 -5.38 -12.04
N ALA A 67 -10.77 -6.27 -12.31
CA ALA A 67 -10.91 -7.69 -11.99
C ALA A 67 -11.02 -7.95 -10.48
N VAL A 68 -10.34 -7.15 -9.66
CA VAL A 68 -10.41 -7.29 -8.20
C VAL A 68 -11.51 -6.41 -7.56
N GLY A 69 -12.27 -5.67 -8.36
CA GLY A 69 -13.34 -4.82 -7.85
C GLY A 69 -12.85 -3.57 -7.13
N GLY A 70 -11.67 -3.07 -7.49
CA GLY A 70 -11.13 -1.85 -6.91
C GLY A 70 -11.87 -0.60 -7.36
N ALA A 71 -11.69 0.49 -6.61
CA ALA A 71 -12.30 1.77 -6.93
C ALA A 71 -11.78 2.28 -8.29
N HIS A 72 -12.64 2.98 -9.04
CA HIS A 72 -12.30 3.47 -10.38
C HIS A 72 -11.04 4.36 -10.38
N ASP A 73 -10.88 5.19 -9.36
CA ASP A 73 -9.76 6.11 -9.21
C ASP A 73 -8.77 5.65 -8.13
N SER A 74 -8.59 4.33 -7.99
CA SER A 74 -7.73 3.74 -6.97
C SER A 74 -6.30 4.28 -7.03
N ALA A 75 -5.73 4.61 -5.87
CA ALA A 75 -4.34 5.01 -5.74
C ALA A 75 -3.38 3.90 -6.18
N HIS A 76 -3.79 2.63 -6.10
CA HIS A 76 -3.00 1.51 -6.63
C HIS A 76 -2.75 1.64 -8.14
N CYS A 77 -3.71 2.16 -8.89
CA CYS A 77 -3.55 2.36 -10.34
C CYS A 77 -2.57 3.49 -10.68
N LYS A 78 -2.34 4.39 -9.75
CA LYS A 78 -1.42 5.53 -9.92
C LYS A 78 -0.02 5.25 -9.40
N GLY A 79 0.22 4.07 -8.83
CA GLY A 79 1.49 3.72 -8.21
C GLY A 79 1.72 4.36 -6.85
N PHE A 80 0.68 4.87 -6.21
CA PHE A 80 0.78 5.59 -4.93
C PHE A 80 0.45 4.74 -3.71
N ALA A 81 -0.09 3.53 -3.89
CA ALA A 81 -0.62 2.76 -2.77
C ALA A 81 0.05 1.39 -2.65
N ILE A 82 0.23 0.97 -1.41
CA ILE A 82 0.75 -0.33 -1.04
C ILE A 82 -0.15 -0.94 0.03
N ASP A 83 -0.56 -2.18 -0.17
CA ASP A 83 -1.15 -3.02 0.86
C ASP A 83 -0.06 -3.93 1.40
N PHE A 84 0.05 -4.03 2.71
CA PHE A 84 1.17 -4.75 3.31
C PHE A 84 0.86 -5.27 4.71
N ILE A 85 1.68 -6.23 5.14
CA ILE A 85 1.74 -6.70 6.52
C ILE A 85 3.19 -6.68 6.99
N ALA A 86 3.39 -6.68 8.30
CA ALA A 86 4.71 -6.77 8.93
C ALA A 86 4.62 -7.74 10.11
N PRO A 87 4.51 -9.07 9.85
CA PRO A 87 4.20 -10.04 10.91
C PRO A 87 5.20 -10.08 12.05
N ALA A 88 6.48 -9.78 11.78
CA ALA A 88 7.50 -9.78 12.81
C ALA A 88 7.35 -8.59 13.77
N PHE A 89 6.65 -7.53 13.35
CA PHE A 89 6.32 -6.40 14.24
C PHE A 89 5.08 -6.70 15.07
N GLY A 90 4.02 -7.17 14.42
CA GLY A 90 2.76 -7.44 15.09
C GLY A 90 1.60 -7.59 14.12
N THR A 91 0.39 -7.43 14.64
CA THR A 91 -0.84 -7.49 13.87
C THR A 91 -0.98 -6.27 12.96
N PRO A 92 -1.82 -6.35 11.91
CA PRO A 92 -2.09 -5.17 11.08
C PRO A 92 -2.57 -3.95 11.89
N PHE A 93 -3.36 -4.16 12.93
CA PHE A 93 -3.78 -3.06 13.80
C PHE A 93 -2.58 -2.41 14.50
N GLN A 94 -1.68 -3.21 15.05
CA GLN A 94 -0.48 -2.70 15.72
C GLN A 94 0.43 -1.95 14.76
N VAL A 95 0.56 -2.44 13.53
CA VAL A 95 1.33 -1.77 12.47
C VAL A 95 0.72 -0.41 12.14
N ALA A 96 -0.58 -0.36 11.88
CA ALA A 96 -1.28 0.90 11.57
C ALA A 96 -1.16 1.89 12.72
N LYS A 97 -1.29 1.42 13.96
CA LYS A 97 -1.16 2.27 15.15
C LYS A 97 0.25 2.84 15.28
N ALA A 98 1.28 2.05 15.02
CA ALA A 98 2.66 2.53 15.06
C ALA A 98 2.91 3.64 14.04
N ILE A 99 2.38 3.51 12.82
CA ILE A 99 2.51 4.53 11.78
C ILE A 99 1.77 5.81 12.19
N LYS A 100 0.55 5.67 12.68
CA LYS A 100 -0.24 6.81 13.17
C LYS A 100 0.49 7.54 14.30
N ASP A 101 1.01 6.80 15.27
CA ASP A 101 1.64 7.37 16.46
C ASP A 101 3.01 7.99 16.17
N ALA A 102 3.60 7.70 15.00
CA ALA A 102 4.88 8.26 14.59
C ALA A 102 4.76 9.67 14.00
N ASP A 103 3.56 10.26 13.98
CA ASP A 103 3.35 11.61 13.51
C ASP A 103 4.33 12.59 14.20
N PRO A 104 5.02 13.49 13.46
CA PRO A 104 4.89 13.76 12.02
C PRO A 104 5.93 13.05 11.14
N LEU A 105 6.59 11.99 11.60
CA LEU A 105 7.70 11.36 10.88
C LEU A 105 7.30 10.73 9.55
N ILE A 106 6.10 10.18 9.46
CA ILE A 106 5.59 9.54 8.24
C ILE A 106 4.49 10.39 7.65
N GLU A 107 4.71 10.91 6.45
CA GLU A 107 3.68 11.61 5.68
C GLU A 107 2.96 10.61 4.78
N PHE A 108 1.64 10.72 4.71
CA PHE A 108 0.83 9.87 3.83
C PHE A 108 -0.48 10.57 3.49
N ASP A 109 -1.13 10.07 2.44
CA ASP A 109 -2.47 10.54 2.08
C ASP A 109 -3.53 9.77 2.86
N GLN A 110 -3.51 8.43 2.77
CA GLN A 110 -4.44 7.58 3.50
C GLN A 110 -3.70 6.43 4.17
N LEU A 111 -4.13 6.11 5.39
CA LEU A 111 -3.72 4.92 6.12
C LEU A 111 -5.01 4.19 6.51
N ILE A 112 -5.22 2.99 5.99
CA ILE A 112 -6.45 2.24 6.19
C ILE A 112 -6.14 0.86 6.76
N TYR A 113 -6.72 0.57 7.90
CA TYR A 113 -6.70 -0.77 8.49
C TYR A 113 -7.84 -1.56 7.84
N GLU A 114 -7.50 -2.56 7.01
CA GLU A 114 -8.48 -3.21 6.14
C GLU A 114 -8.80 -4.64 6.60
N CYS A 115 -10.05 -4.86 6.96
CA CYS A 115 -10.63 -6.17 7.26
C CYS A 115 -9.86 -6.96 8.32
N GLY A 116 -9.13 -6.30 9.19
CA GLY A 116 -8.29 -6.95 10.18
C GLY A 116 -7.11 -7.72 9.61
N GLN A 117 -6.85 -7.64 8.30
CA GLN A 117 -5.90 -8.52 7.62
C GLN A 117 -4.66 -7.83 7.07
N TRP A 118 -4.75 -6.55 6.69
CA TRP A 118 -3.59 -5.80 6.18
C TRP A 118 -3.75 -4.32 6.40
N CYS A 119 -2.67 -3.58 6.14
CA CYS A 119 -2.68 -2.13 6.10
C CYS A 119 -2.60 -1.65 4.66
N HIS A 120 -3.40 -0.66 4.33
CA HIS A 120 -3.29 0.11 3.10
C HIS A 120 -2.67 1.45 3.42
N ILE A 121 -1.65 1.84 2.69
CA ILE A 121 -1.09 3.18 2.78
C ILE A 121 -0.94 3.77 1.39
N SER A 122 -1.28 5.05 1.25
CA SER A 122 -1.11 5.76 -0.02
C SER A 122 -0.35 7.06 0.18
N PHE A 123 0.36 7.46 -0.88
CA PHE A 123 1.25 8.61 -0.89
C PHE A 123 0.87 9.59 -1.99
N ASP A 124 -0.43 9.73 -2.27
CA ASP A 124 -0.94 10.75 -3.18
C ASP A 124 -0.42 12.12 -2.71
N PRO A 125 0.03 13.00 -3.64
CA PRO A 125 0.51 14.34 -3.27
C PRO A 125 -0.46 15.20 -2.49
N LEU A 126 -1.74 14.84 -2.42
CA LEU A 126 -2.73 15.53 -1.59
C LEU A 126 -2.38 15.49 -0.10
N ASN A 127 -1.67 14.47 0.37
CA ASN A 127 -1.22 14.32 1.76
C ASN A 127 -2.32 14.63 2.79
N ARG A 128 -3.51 14.09 2.59
CA ARG A 128 -4.69 14.39 3.43
C ARG A 128 -4.57 13.85 4.85
N ARG A 129 -3.69 12.87 5.07
CA ARG A 129 -3.49 12.20 6.34
C ARG A 129 -4.79 11.61 6.90
N GLN A 130 -5.58 11.00 6.05
CA GLN A 130 -6.80 10.32 6.45
C GLN A 130 -6.48 8.95 7.05
N ILE A 131 -6.96 8.72 8.25
CA ILE A 131 -6.76 7.45 8.97
C ILE A 131 -8.14 6.80 9.12
N MET A 132 -8.30 5.59 8.61
CA MET A 132 -9.59 4.92 8.53
C MET A 132 -9.48 3.43 8.83
N THR A 133 -10.61 2.83 9.11
CA THR A 133 -10.80 1.38 9.16
C THR A 133 -11.82 1.00 8.11
N PHE A 134 -11.52 -0.05 7.34
CA PHE A 134 -12.46 -0.64 6.39
C PHE A 134 -12.87 -2.02 6.92
N GLN A 135 -14.16 -2.20 7.18
CA GLN A 135 -14.71 -3.43 7.74
C GLN A 135 -16.15 -3.60 7.26
N ASP A 136 -16.51 -4.81 6.85
CA ASP A 136 -17.88 -5.14 6.43
C ASP A 136 -18.43 -4.21 5.35
N GLY A 137 -17.55 -3.83 4.40
CA GLY A 137 -17.92 -2.96 3.27
C GLY A 137 -18.04 -1.49 3.60
N GLU A 138 -17.66 -1.07 4.84
CA GLU A 138 -17.81 0.32 5.27
C GLU A 138 -16.48 0.90 5.75
N TYR A 139 -16.28 2.19 5.43
CA TYR A 139 -15.17 2.98 5.97
C TYR A 139 -15.62 3.75 7.19
N THR A 140 -14.83 3.71 8.25
CA THR A 140 -15.03 4.54 9.45
C THR A 140 -13.76 5.29 9.77
N ASN A 141 -13.88 6.48 10.35
CA ASN A 141 -12.71 7.28 10.73
C ASN A 141 -11.98 6.67 11.91
N GLY A 142 -10.65 6.76 11.88
CA GLY A 142 -9.79 6.26 12.94
C GLY A 142 -9.52 4.78 12.83
N LEU A 143 -8.71 4.26 13.75
CA LEU A 143 -8.36 2.83 13.83
C LEU A 143 -9.28 2.14 14.83
N ARG A 144 -9.98 1.12 14.35
CA ARG A 144 -10.93 0.34 15.17
C ARG A 144 -10.52 -1.13 15.15
N PRO A 145 -10.05 -1.66 16.29
CA PRO A 145 -9.61 -3.06 16.37
C PRO A 145 -10.74 -4.06 16.07
#